data_eb146105aeb0626f11f7b4934838e16c
#
_entry.id   eb146105aeb0626f11f7b4934838e16c
#
_cell.length_a   1.000
_cell.length_b   1.000
_cell.length_c   1.000
_cell.angle_alpha   90.00
_cell.angle_beta   90.00
_cell.angle_gamma   90.00
#
_symmetry.space_group_name_H-M   'P 1'
#
loop_
_entity.id
_entity.type
_entity.pdbx_description
1 polymer ?
#
loop_
_entity_poly.entity_id
_entity_poly.type
_entity_poly.pdbx_seq_one_letter_code
_entity_poly.pdbx_strand_id
1 'polypeptide(L)'
;MPVGLIALALGGFGIGLTEFVIAGLLPDVAADFGVTEASAGWFISGYALAVVVGALGLTAAVTRLERKPVLAALLVLFIAGNLLSATAGDYWPMMLGRIIAALSHGAYFGIGSVVAAGMVPPSRKAGAIALMFTGLTAANVLGVPFGTLLGQAAGWRATFWAITVIGVAALAGILALVPKSAGTSSAPGSLRSELGAFRSGQVWLSIVVTILGFGGMFGAFTYIAYTLTEVSGFAASTVPWLLVVFGLGLFTGNTLGGKAADRNIDRTLVVVLAILSVVLMVFALTAAHPVLTVVSLALMGGFGFATVPGLQMRVMKYAPGAPTLASGANIGAFNVGNALGAWLGGATITAGLGYTSPIWAGAAITIAGMAVMAFAAAKARRSAVMARTVSGAVGSAARSAAPDAVRVPR
;
A
#
# COMPACT_ATOMS: atom_id res chain seq x y z
N MET A 1 -1.11 -26.24 -5.54
CA MET A 1 -1.06 -24.91 -6.18
C MET A 1 0.04 -24.90 -7.23
N PRO A 2 -0.11 -24.24 -8.38
CA PRO A 2 0.94 -24.18 -9.41
C PRO A 2 2.21 -23.50 -8.87
N VAL A 3 3.38 -24.06 -9.17
CA VAL A 3 4.68 -23.54 -8.70
C VAL A 3 4.97 -22.13 -9.22
N GLY A 4 4.42 -21.76 -10.38
CA GLY A 4 4.53 -20.39 -10.93
C GLY A 4 3.97 -19.28 -10.01
N LEU A 5 3.06 -19.61 -9.07
CA LEU A 5 2.58 -18.66 -8.06
C LEU A 5 3.67 -18.28 -7.06
N ILE A 6 4.60 -19.20 -6.77
CA ILE A 6 5.76 -18.92 -5.90
C ILE A 6 6.70 -17.93 -6.59
N ALA A 7 6.89 -18.06 -7.90
CA ALA A 7 7.69 -17.10 -8.68
C ALA A 7 7.06 -15.68 -8.65
N LEU A 8 5.72 -15.60 -8.76
CA LEU A 8 5.00 -14.32 -8.62
C LEU A 8 5.13 -13.75 -7.19
N ALA A 9 5.04 -14.59 -6.16
CA ALA A 9 5.22 -14.17 -4.78
C ALA A 9 6.66 -13.70 -4.49
N LEU A 10 7.67 -14.36 -5.08
CA LEU A 10 9.07 -13.96 -4.97
C LEU A 10 9.34 -12.58 -5.60
N GLY A 11 8.73 -12.29 -6.77
CA GLY A 11 8.76 -10.96 -7.36
C GLY A 11 8.07 -9.92 -6.47
N GLY A 12 6.90 -10.26 -5.91
CA GLY A 12 6.21 -9.42 -4.93
C GLY A 12 7.03 -9.17 -3.66
N PHE A 13 7.79 -10.17 -3.20
CA PHE A 13 8.73 -10.03 -2.09
C PHE A 13 9.86 -9.03 -2.43
N GLY A 14 10.51 -9.17 -3.58
CA GLY A 14 11.57 -8.25 -4.00
C GLY A 14 11.07 -6.81 -4.12
N ILE A 15 9.89 -6.60 -4.70
CA ILE A 15 9.26 -5.28 -4.85
C ILE A 15 8.91 -4.67 -3.47
N GLY A 16 8.32 -5.44 -2.57
CA GLY A 16 8.03 -4.98 -1.22
C GLY A 16 9.29 -4.66 -0.44
N LEU A 17 10.33 -5.50 -0.57
CA LEU A 17 11.60 -5.26 0.10
C LEU A 17 12.25 -3.96 -0.37
N THR A 18 12.34 -3.70 -1.68
CA THR A 18 12.94 -2.47 -2.20
C THR A 18 12.16 -1.22 -1.80
N GLU A 19 10.83 -1.31 -1.66
CA GLU A 19 10.00 -0.18 -1.24
C GLU A 19 10.31 0.25 0.19
N PHE A 20 10.31 -0.70 1.13
CA PHE A 20 10.27 -0.40 2.56
C PHE A 20 11.65 -0.42 3.24
N VAL A 21 12.63 -1.19 2.74
CA VAL A 21 13.93 -1.37 3.40
C VAL A 21 14.72 -0.07 3.53
N ILE A 22 14.52 0.85 2.60
CA ILE A 22 15.22 2.13 2.59
C ILE A 22 14.97 2.96 3.86
N ALA A 23 13.80 2.82 4.51
CA ALA A 23 13.51 3.52 5.76
C ALA A 23 14.43 3.08 6.91
N GLY A 24 14.80 1.80 6.93
CA GLY A 24 15.77 1.26 7.91
C GLY A 24 17.23 1.62 7.58
N LEU A 25 17.54 1.95 6.33
CA LEU A 25 18.88 2.29 5.84
C LEU A 25 19.07 3.80 5.60
N LEU A 26 18.04 4.60 5.87
CA LEU A 26 18.05 6.02 5.51
C LEU A 26 19.21 6.79 6.13
N PRO A 27 19.59 6.58 7.42
CA PRO A 27 20.76 7.23 8.01
C PRO A 27 22.07 6.87 7.29
N ASP A 28 22.28 5.58 6.97
CA ASP A 28 23.49 5.11 6.32
C ASP A 28 23.64 5.69 4.90
N VAL A 29 22.53 5.73 4.14
CA VAL A 29 22.50 6.30 2.79
C VAL A 29 22.69 7.81 2.82
N ALA A 30 22.08 8.53 3.77
CA ALA A 30 22.24 9.97 3.93
C ALA A 30 23.69 10.34 4.26
N ALA A 31 24.31 9.60 5.19
CA ALA A 31 25.70 9.79 5.59
C ALA A 31 26.67 9.52 4.45
N ASP A 32 26.48 8.44 3.68
CA ASP A 32 27.35 8.03 2.58
C ASP A 32 27.34 9.06 1.43
N PHE A 33 26.19 9.65 1.12
CA PHE A 33 26.07 10.69 0.09
C PHE A 33 26.28 12.12 0.63
N GLY A 34 26.47 12.30 1.94
CA GLY A 34 26.64 13.62 2.56
C GLY A 34 25.43 14.54 2.37
N VAL A 35 24.22 13.99 2.36
CA VAL A 35 22.96 14.73 2.18
C VAL A 35 22.18 14.81 3.48
N THR A 36 21.26 15.77 3.57
CA THR A 36 20.36 15.90 4.72
C THR A 36 19.36 14.74 4.75
N GLU A 37 18.80 14.46 5.93
CA GLU A 37 17.76 13.43 6.15
C GLU A 37 16.54 13.68 5.25
N ALA A 38 16.15 14.95 5.11
CA ALA A 38 15.04 15.36 4.24
C ALA A 38 15.34 15.09 2.77
N SER A 39 16.59 15.33 2.32
CA SER A 39 17.04 15.00 0.96
C SER A 39 17.03 13.48 0.73
N ALA A 40 17.49 12.69 1.70
CA ALA A 40 17.42 11.24 1.63
C ALA A 40 15.97 10.73 1.62
N GLY A 41 15.06 11.39 2.33
CA GLY A 41 13.61 11.10 2.30
C GLY A 41 12.99 11.15 0.91
N TRP A 42 13.56 11.92 -0.03
CA TRP A 42 13.12 11.94 -1.41
C TRP A 42 13.35 10.60 -2.15
N PHE A 43 14.26 9.74 -1.70
CA PHE A 43 14.38 8.38 -2.24
C PHE A 43 13.09 7.57 -2.01
N ILE A 44 12.34 7.88 -0.95
CA ILE A 44 11.05 7.26 -0.63
C ILE A 44 9.93 7.98 -1.39
N SER A 45 9.85 9.31 -1.31
CA SER A 45 8.82 10.09 -2.00
C SER A 45 8.90 9.91 -3.52
N GLY A 46 10.11 9.98 -4.10
CA GLY A 46 10.33 9.78 -5.53
C GLY A 46 9.97 8.37 -6.00
N TYR A 47 10.32 7.35 -5.21
CA TYR A 47 9.88 5.98 -5.46
C TYR A 47 8.34 5.90 -5.48
N ALA A 48 7.68 6.39 -4.45
CA ALA A 48 6.23 6.31 -4.33
C ALA A 48 5.51 7.05 -5.47
N LEU A 49 5.98 8.24 -5.87
CA LEU A 49 5.43 8.95 -7.03
C LEU A 49 5.65 8.19 -8.33
N ALA A 50 6.82 7.57 -8.51
CA ALA A 50 7.08 6.74 -9.68
C ALA A 50 6.19 5.48 -9.71
N VAL A 51 5.84 4.89 -8.56
CA VAL A 51 4.84 3.80 -8.49
C VAL A 51 3.49 4.27 -9.03
N VAL A 52 3.04 5.49 -8.70
CA VAL A 52 1.77 6.05 -9.23
C VAL A 52 1.80 6.14 -10.75
N VAL A 53 2.90 6.69 -11.29
CA VAL A 53 3.09 6.82 -12.75
C VAL A 53 3.14 5.44 -13.41
N GLY A 54 3.89 4.50 -12.84
CA GLY A 54 4.01 3.14 -13.36
C GLY A 54 2.71 2.35 -13.29
N ALA A 55 1.98 2.45 -12.17
CA ALA A 55 0.71 1.76 -11.98
C ALA A 55 -0.36 2.17 -13.00
N LEU A 56 -0.44 3.45 -13.33
CA LEU A 56 -1.41 3.97 -14.29
C LEU A 56 -0.87 3.89 -15.73
N GLY A 57 0.34 4.42 -15.96
CA GLY A 57 0.92 4.57 -17.28
C GLY A 57 1.36 3.24 -17.90
N LEU A 58 2.23 2.47 -17.20
CA LEU A 58 2.69 1.18 -17.74
C LEU A 58 1.56 0.16 -17.84
N THR A 59 0.67 0.09 -16.83
CA THR A 59 -0.47 -0.82 -16.93
C THR A 59 -1.33 -0.51 -18.14
N ALA A 60 -1.64 0.76 -18.41
CA ALA A 60 -2.41 1.16 -19.59
C ALA A 60 -1.66 0.85 -20.91
N ALA A 61 -0.36 1.13 -20.96
CA ALA A 61 0.46 0.92 -22.16
C ALA A 61 0.56 -0.56 -22.56
N VAL A 62 0.57 -1.48 -21.60
CA VAL A 62 0.81 -2.91 -21.84
C VAL A 62 -0.45 -3.78 -21.84
N THR A 63 -1.65 -3.19 -21.73
CA THR A 63 -2.93 -3.94 -21.63
C THR A 63 -3.20 -4.85 -22.83
N ARG A 64 -2.65 -4.52 -24.01
CA ARG A 64 -2.81 -5.29 -25.27
C ARG A 64 -1.73 -6.34 -25.49
N LEU A 65 -0.69 -6.36 -24.65
CA LEU A 65 0.43 -7.27 -24.79
C LEU A 65 0.19 -8.58 -24.02
N GLU A 66 0.90 -9.63 -24.42
CA GLU A 66 0.91 -10.90 -23.68
C GLU A 66 1.47 -10.69 -22.27
N ARG A 67 0.77 -11.21 -21.27
CA ARG A 67 1.05 -10.91 -19.85
C ARG A 67 2.36 -11.47 -19.32
N LYS A 68 2.76 -12.68 -19.78
CA LYS A 68 4.03 -13.29 -19.34
C LYS A 68 5.26 -12.49 -19.79
N PRO A 69 5.41 -12.11 -21.06
CA PRO A 69 6.49 -11.21 -21.50
C PRO A 69 6.47 -9.87 -20.79
N VAL A 70 5.28 -9.32 -20.53
CA VAL A 70 5.15 -8.05 -19.79
C VAL A 70 5.66 -8.20 -18.35
N LEU A 71 5.27 -9.25 -17.63
CA LEU A 71 5.80 -9.50 -16.28
C LEU A 71 7.32 -9.68 -16.29
N ALA A 72 7.87 -10.37 -17.29
CA ALA A 72 9.32 -10.50 -17.44
C ALA A 72 9.99 -9.15 -17.69
N ALA A 73 9.43 -8.31 -18.57
CA ALA A 73 9.95 -6.96 -18.83
C ALA A 73 9.89 -6.05 -17.61
N LEU A 74 8.80 -6.13 -16.81
CA LEU A 74 8.68 -5.40 -15.56
C LEU A 74 9.74 -5.84 -14.54
N LEU A 75 10.06 -7.14 -14.46
CA LEU A 75 11.14 -7.62 -13.60
C LEU A 75 12.52 -7.22 -14.12
N VAL A 76 12.75 -7.17 -15.44
CA VAL A 76 13.98 -6.62 -16.00
C VAL A 76 14.14 -5.15 -15.60
N LEU A 77 13.07 -4.36 -15.69
CA LEU A 77 13.07 -2.96 -15.24
C LEU A 77 13.36 -2.85 -13.74
N PHE A 78 12.75 -3.70 -12.92
CA PHE A 78 13.00 -3.80 -11.49
C PHE A 78 14.46 -4.13 -11.16
N ILE A 79 15.02 -5.13 -11.84
CA ILE A 79 16.42 -5.55 -11.70
C ILE A 79 17.35 -4.40 -12.09
N ALA A 80 17.12 -3.76 -13.24
CA ALA A 80 17.93 -2.63 -13.70
C ALA A 80 17.93 -1.47 -12.70
N GLY A 81 16.76 -1.11 -12.14
CA GLY A 81 16.66 -0.05 -11.14
C GLY A 81 17.38 -0.38 -9.83
N ASN A 82 17.27 -1.62 -9.34
CA ASN A 82 17.97 -2.04 -8.11
C ASN A 82 19.48 -2.20 -8.33
N LEU A 83 19.88 -2.68 -9.50
CA LEU A 83 21.29 -2.75 -9.89
C LEU A 83 21.93 -1.33 -9.95
N LEU A 84 21.21 -0.38 -10.54
CA LEU A 84 21.66 1.01 -10.57
C LEU A 84 21.74 1.59 -9.13
N SER A 85 20.79 1.27 -8.27
CA SER A 85 20.85 1.67 -6.85
C SER A 85 22.02 1.02 -6.13
N ALA A 86 22.30 -0.27 -6.38
CA ALA A 86 23.40 -1.01 -5.76
C ALA A 86 24.79 -0.48 -6.19
N THR A 87 24.90 0.09 -7.39
CA THR A 87 26.15 0.63 -7.95
C THR A 87 26.25 2.15 -7.87
N ALA A 88 25.24 2.81 -7.26
CA ALA A 88 25.20 4.27 -7.19
C ALA A 88 26.38 4.85 -6.41
N GLY A 89 27.14 5.73 -7.04
CA GLY A 89 28.24 6.48 -6.44
C GLY A 89 27.81 7.78 -5.78
N ASP A 90 26.63 8.29 -6.13
CA ASP A 90 26.08 9.52 -5.60
C ASP A 90 24.54 9.52 -5.58
N TYR A 91 23.95 10.64 -5.12
CA TYR A 91 22.51 10.82 -4.93
C TYR A 91 21.67 10.58 -6.20
N TRP A 92 22.08 11.12 -7.36
CA TRP A 92 21.24 11.11 -8.55
C TRP A 92 21.12 9.74 -9.23
N PRO A 93 22.18 8.95 -9.41
CA PRO A 93 22.06 7.56 -9.85
C PRO A 93 21.21 6.72 -8.89
N MET A 94 21.33 6.92 -7.58
CA MET A 94 20.47 6.26 -6.61
C MET A 94 19.00 6.63 -6.82
N MET A 95 18.69 7.92 -6.95
CA MET A 95 17.32 8.40 -7.22
C MET A 95 16.78 7.82 -8.51
N LEU A 96 17.56 7.81 -9.58
CA LEU A 96 17.16 7.24 -10.87
C LEU A 96 16.89 5.73 -10.74
N GLY A 97 17.75 5.00 -10.04
CA GLY A 97 17.54 3.57 -9.76
C GLY A 97 16.24 3.30 -9.02
N ARG A 98 15.94 4.12 -8.00
CA ARG A 98 14.70 4.06 -7.25
C ARG A 98 13.48 4.30 -8.15
N ILE A 99 13.51 5.32 -9.00
CA ILE A 99 12.42 5.65 -9.95
C ILE A 99 12.20 4.50 -10.93
N ILE A 100 13.27 3.98 -11.54
CA ILE A 100 13.20 2.88 -12.51
C ILE A 100 12.59 1.63 -11.87
N ALA A 101 13.06 1.24 -10.68
CA ALA A 101 12.51 0.09 -9.96
C ALA A 101 11.02 0.29 -9.64
N ALA A 102 10.64 1.49 -9.21
CA ALA A 102 9.27 1.83 -8.80
C ALA A 102 8.26 1.78 -9.95
N LEU A 103 8.66 2.13 -11.17
CA LEU A 103 7.78 2.08 -12.34
C LEU A 103 7.21 0.67 -12.59
N SER A 104 7.96 -0.39 -12.24
CA SER A 104 7.47 -1.77 -12.38
C SER A 104 6.45 -2.18 -11.33
N HIS A 105 6.47 -1.56 -10.15
CA HIS A 105 5.76 -2.01 -8.94
C HIS A 105 4.25 -2.18 -9.16
N GLY A 106 3.55 -1.09 -9.47
CA GLY A 106 2.09 -1.11 -9.58
C GLY A 106 1.58 -1.99 -10.72
N ALA A 107 2.27 -1.96 -11.87
CA ALA A 107 1.95 -2.78 -13.03
C ALA A 107 2.19 -4.28 -12.73
N TYR A 108 3.26 -4.62 -11.99
CA TYR A 108 3.57 -5.98 -11.61
C TYR A 108 2.45 -6.61 -10.77
N PHE A 109 1.97 -5.93 -9.73
CA PHE A 109 0.88 -6.44 -8.90
C PHE A 109 -0.45 -6.52 -9.66
N GLY A 110 -0.75 -5.53 -10.49
CA GLY A 110 -1.95 -5.53 -11.32
C GLY A 110 -2.00 -6.70 -12.31
N ILE A 111 -0.97 -6.82 -13.15
CA ILE A 111 -0.88 -7.87 -14.19
C ILE A 111 -0.65 -9.24 -13.56
N GLY A 112 0.21 -9.33 -12.55
CA GLY A 112 0.51 -10.55 -11.84
C GLY A 112 -0.72 -11.16 -11.15
N SER A 113 -1.61 -10.33 -10.60
CA SER A 113 -2.89 -10.80 -10.02
C SER A 113 -3.77 -11.49 -11.06
N VAL A 114 -3.82 -10.97 -12.27
CA VAL A 114 -4.58 -11.59 -13.37
C VAL A 114 -3.93 -12.89 -13.84
N VAL A 115 -2.60 -12.92 -13.93
CA VAL A 115 -1.85 -14.14 -14.26
C VAL A 115 -2.04 -15.20 -13.18
N ALA A 116 -1.91 -14.83 -11.90
CA ALA A 116 -2.15 -15.72 -10.76
C ALA A 116 -3.57 -16.34 -10.80
N ALA A 117 -4.57 -15.50 -11.03
CA ALA A 117 -5.96 -15.94 -11.17
C ALA A 117 -6.20 -16.85 -12.39
N GLY A 118 -5.45 -16.63 -13.49
CA GLY A 118 -5.52 -17.44 -14.71
C GLY A 118 -4.87 -18.82 -14.59
N MET A 119 -4.02 -19.04 -13.56
CA MET A 119 -3.33 -20.30 -13.33
C MET A 119 -4.13 -21.33 -12.51
N VAL A 120 -5.31 -20.96 -12.02
CA VAL A 120 -6.11 -21.78 -11.12
C VAL A 120 -7.60 -21.80 -11.50
N PRO A 121 -8.37 -22.82 -11.10
CA PRO A 121 -9.83 -22.86 -11.29
C PRO A 121 -10.52 -21.64 -10.62
N PRO A 122 -11.73 -21.26 -11.10
CA PRO A 122 -12.48 -20.09 -10.59
C PRO A 122 -12.63 -20.05 -9.06
N SER A 123 -12.83 -21.21 -8.42
CA SER A 123 -13.00 -21.34 -6.97
C SER A 123 -11.72 -21.04 -6.16
N ARG A 124 -10.55 -20.97 -6.79
CA ARG A 124 -9.25 -20.76 -6.11
C ARG A 124 -8.56 -19.45 -6.50
N LYS A 125 -9.19 -18.61 -7.35
CA LYS A 125 -8.59 -17.37 -7.84
C LYS A 125 -8.18 -16.41 -6.72
N ALA A 126 -9.06 -16.19 -5.75
CA ALA A 126 -8.77 -15.33 -4.61
C ALA A 126 -7.53 -15.81 -3.81
N GLY A 127 -7.45 -17.13 -3.57
CA GLY A 127 -6.29 -17.72 -2.88
C GLY A 127 -4.98 -17.61 -3.67
N ALA A 128 -5.02 -17.68 -5.01
CA ALA A 128 -3.84 -17.51 -5.85
C ALA A 128 -3.33 -16.06 -5.83
N ILE A 129 -4.25 -15.08 -5.88
CA ILE A 129 -3.92 -13.66 -5.74
C ILE A 129 -3.35 -13.40 -4.34
N ALA A 130 -4.00 -13.93 -3.29
CA ALA A 130 -3.52 -13.77 -1.92
C ALA A 130 -2.11 -14.34 -1.73
N LEU A 131 -1.80 -15.50 -2.32
CA LEU A 131 -0.45 -16.09 -2.28
C LEU A 131 0.60 -15.16 -2.93
N MET A 132 0.29 -14.54 -4.05
CA MET A 132 1.19 -13.55 -4.65
C MET A 132 1.46 -12.38 -3.70
N PHE A 133 0.43 -11.82 -3.05
CA PHE A 133 0.57 -10.73 -2.08
C PHE A 133 1.23 -11.15 -0.76
N THR A 134 1.28 -12.45 -0.45
CA THR A 134 2.05 -12.96 0.69
C THR A 134 3.53 -12.62 0.55
N GLY A 135 4.06 -12.50 -0.68
CA GLY A 135 5.42 -12.01 -0.93
C GLY A 135 5.64 -10.61 -0.36
N LEU A 136 4.73 -9.67 -0.63
CA LEU A 136 4.79 -8.30 -0.08
C LEU A 136 4.74 -8.31 1.45
N THR A 137 3.87 -9.11 2.04
CA THR A 137 3.76 -9.24 3.50
C THR A 137 5.04 -9.82 4.10
N ALA A 138 5.59 -10.88 3.51
CA ALA A 138 6.85 -11.48 3.94
C ALA A 138 8.04 -10.50 3.80
N ALA A 139 8.04 -9.65 2.77
CA ALA A 139 9.03 -8.59 2.62
C ALA A 139 9.00 -7.62 3.81
N ASN A 140 7.81 -7.21 4.25
CA ASN A 140 7.70 -6.29 5.39
C ASN A 140 8.08 -6.93 6.73
N VAL A 141 7.70 -8.20 6.95
CA VAL A 141 7.94 -8.89 8.23
C VAL A 141 9.38 -9.39 8.37
N LEU A 142 9.94 -9.91 7.28
CA LEU A 142 11.28 -10.54 7.27
C LEU A 142 12.27 -9.77 6.40
N GLY A 143 11.86 -9.38 5.20
CA GLY A 143 12.74 -8.77 4.21
C GLY A 143 13.33 -7.45 4.71
N VAL A 144 12.50 -6.54 5.21
CA VAL A 144 12.95 -5.23 5.68
C VAL A 144 13.93 -5.35 6.85
N PRO A 145 13.65 -6.10 7.92
CA PRO A 145 14.60 -6.30 9.01
C PRO A 145 15.92 -6.93 8.55
N PHE A 146 15.85 -8.04 7.80
CA PHE A 146 17.07 -8.72 7.33
C PHE A 146 17.82 -7.91 6.28
N GLY A 147 17.13 -7.16 5.42
CA GLY A 147 17.74 -6.23 4.48
C GLY A 147 18.45 -5.08 5.19
N THR A 148 17.87 -4.54 6.26
CA THR A 148 18.52 -3.52 7.10
C THR A 148 19.74 -4.10 7.81
N LEU A 149 19.63 -5.30 8.38
CA LEU A 149 20.77 -5.99 9.01
C LEU A 149 21.91 -6.23 8.02
N LEU A 150 21.59 -6.71 6.80
CA LEU A 150 22.59 -6.89 5.74
C LEU A 150 23.27 -5.56 5.37
N GLY A 151 22.48 -4.50 5.24
CA GLY A 151 22.99 -3.16 4.94
C GLY A 151 23.91 -2.62 6.01
N GLN A 152 23.60 -2.84 7.27
CA GLN A 152 24.48 -2.45 8.40
C GLN A 152 25.75 -3.29 8.47
N ALA A 153 25.66 -4.59 8.15
CA ALA A 153 26.82 -5.49 8.23
C ALA A 153 27.79 -5.38 7.05
N ALA A 154 27.28 -5.15 5.82
CA ALA A 154 28.06 -5.20 4.58
C ALA A 154 27.93 -3.92 3.72
N GLY A 155 27.39 -2.85 4.30
CA GLY A 155 27.07 -1.60 3.61
C GLY A 155 25.71 -1.64 2.92
N TRP A 156 25.01 -0.52 2.91
CA TRP A 156 23.63 -0.42 2.39
C TRP A 156 23.48 -0.89 0.93
N ARG A 157 24.52 -0.79 0.12
CA ARG A 157 24.56 -1.28 -1.26
C ARG A 157 24.36 -2.79 -1.35
N ALA A 158 24.86 -3.56 -0.35
CA ALA A 158 24.69 -5.01 -0.31
C ALA A 158 23.20 -5.43 -0.29
N THR A 159 22.36 -4.64 0.34
CA THR A 159 20.90 -4.88 0.33
C THR A 159 20.33 -4.76 -1.08
N PHE A 160 20.71 -3.74 -1.84
CA PHE A 160 20.25 -3.59 -3.23
C PHE A 160 20.80 -4.66 -4.17
N TRP A 161 22.02 -5.16 -3.93
CA TRP A 161 22.56 -6.33 -4.60
C TRP A 161 21.74 -7.59 -4.29
N ALA A 162 21.38 -7.83 -3.03
CA ALA A 162 20.52 -8.94 -2.64
C ALA A 162 19.14 -8.84 -3.30
N ILE A 163 18.53 -7.64 -3.35
CA ILE A 163 17.26 -7.39 -4.06
C ILE A 163 17.39 -7.68 -5.56
N THR A 164 18.50 -7.29 -6.17
CA THR A 164 18.80 -7.58 -7.57
C THR A 164 18.83 -9.09 -7.84
N VAL A 165 19.51 -9.85 -6.98
CA VAL A 165 19.55 -11.33 -7.06
C VAL A 165 18.17 -11.95 -6.89
N ILE A 166 17.37 -11.47 -5.93
CA ILE A 166 15.98 -11.89 -5.76
C ILE A 166 15.15 -11.61 -7.02
N GLY A 167 15.33 -10.43 -7.63
CA GLY A 167 14.70 -10.06 -8.89
C GLY A 167 15.06 -11.01 -10.04
N VAL A 168 16.35 -11.37 -10.17
CA VAL A 168 16.81 -12.35 -11.16
C VAL A 168 16.20 -13.72 -10.92
N ALA A 169 16.16 -14.19 -9.67
CA ALA A 169 15.52 -15.45 -9.31
C ALA A 169 14.02 -15.45 -9.63
N ALA A 170 13.32 -14.35 -9.35
CA ALA A 170 11.92 -14.18 -9.68
C ALA A 170 11.69 -14.18 -11.21
N LEU A 171 12.54 -13.49 -11.98
CA LEU A 171 12.49 -13.48 -13.44
C LEU A 171 12.69 -14.89 -14.01
N ALA A 172 13.72 -15.60 -13.56
CA ALA A 172 13.96 -16.98 -13.97
C ALA A 172 12.75 -17.87 -13.63
N GLY A 173 12.19 -17.72 -12.43
CA GLY A 173 10.99 -18.43 -12.01
C GLY A 173 9.76 -18.11 -12.89
N ILE A 174 9.52 -16.87 -13.26
CA ILE A 174 8.42 -16.50 -14.17
C ILE A 174 8.64 -17.09 -15.56
N LEU A 175 9.85 -16.99 -16.10
CA LEU A 175 10.15 -17.54 -17.41
C LEU A 175 9.99 -19.07 -17.47
N ALA A 176 10.41 -19.78 -16.44
CA ALA A 176 10.37 -21.23 -16.38
C ALA A 176 9.00 -21.79 -15.98
N LEU A 177 8.31 -21.18 -14.99
CA LEU A 177 7.20 -21.80 -14.28
C LEU A 177 5.82 -21.19 -14.58
N VAL A 178 5.76 -19.99 -15.16
CA VAL A 178 4.48 -19.36 -15.54
C VAL A 178 4.10 -19.78 -16.95
N PRO A 179 2.92 -20.38 -17.18
CA PRO A 179 2.46 -20.78 -18.51
C PRO A 179 2.24 -19.57 -19.43
N LYS A 180 2.51 -19.70 -20.74
CA LYS A 180 2.26 -18.64 -21.74
C LYS A 180 0.78 -18.26 -21.82
N SER A 181 -0.11 -19.25 -21.63
CA SER A 181 -1.57 -19.06 -21.66
C SER A 181 -2.18 -18.45 -20.39
N ALA A 182 -1.38 -18.29 -19.34
CA ALA A 182 -1.89 -17.72 -18.08
C ALA A 182 -2.33 -16.28 -18.29
N GLY A 183 -3.63 -16.06 -18.13
CA GLY A 183 -4.21 -14.73 -18.23
C GLY A 183 -4.79 -14.29 -19.57
N THR A 184 -4.88 -15.19 -20.56
CA THR A 184 -5.59 -14.92 -21.83
C THR A 184 -7.10 -15.03 -21.60
N SER A 185 -7.75 -14.11 -20.95
CA SER A 185 -9.20 -14.10 -20.87
C SER A 185 -9.76 -12.72 -20.56
N SER A 186 -10.81 -12.40 -21.30
CA SER A 186 -11.73 -11.28 -21.23
C SER A 186 -11.21 -9.96 -21.80
N ALA A 187 -11.87 -9.52 -22.87
CA ALA A 187 -11.77 -8.16 -23.35
C ALA A 187 -11.98 -7.19 -22.18
N PRO A 188 -11.11 -6.19 -22.01
CA PRO A 188 -11.34 -5.15 -21.02
C PRO A 188 -12.70 -4.52 -21.32
N GLY A 189 -13.51 -4.31 -20.29
CA GLY A 189 -14.65 -3.40 -20.40
C GLY A 189 -14.16 -2.09 -21.01
N SER A 190 -14.99 -1.41 -21.78
CA SER A 190 -14.60 -0.13 -22.37
C SER A 190 -14.03 0.79 -21.29
N LEU A 191 -12.77 1.23 -21.41
CA LEU A 191 -12.13 2.21 -20.51
C LEU A 191 -13.05 3.40 -20.19
N ARG A 192 -13.90 3.77 -21.15
CA ARG A 192 -14.87 4.85 -21.00
C ARG A 192 -15.99 4.50 -20.01
N SER A 193 -16.41 3.23 -19.93
CA SER A 193 -17.40 2.77 -18.93
C SER A 193 -16.79 2.68 -17.55
N GLU A 194 -15.54 2.25 -17.45
CA GLU A 194 -14.81 2.17 -16.17
C GLU A 194 -14.51 3.55 -15.59
N LEU A 195 -14.16 4.53 -16.43
CA LEU A 195 -13.97 5.93 -16.01
C LEU A 195 -15.27 6.56 -15.44
N GLY A 196 -16.43 6.04 -15.82
CA GLY A 196 -17.73 6.46 -15.26
C GLY A 196 -17.83 6.27 -13.74
N ALA A 197 -17.12 5.30 -13.16
CA ALA A 197 -17.09 5.06 -11.71
C ALA A 197 -16.47 6.24 -10.93
N PHE A 198 -15.54 6.99 -11.55
CA PHE A 198 -14.92 8.17 -10.95
C PHE A 198 -15.82 9.42 -10.91
N ARG A 199 -17.03 9.35 -11.45
CA ARG A 199 -18.07 10.37 -11.20
C ARG A 199 -18.66 10.29 -9.79
N SER A 200 -18.46 9.18 -9.09
CA SER A 200 -18.94 8.99 -7.72
C SER A 200 -18.08 9.80 -6.73
N GLY A 201 -18.68 10.73 -6.01
CA GLY A 201 -18.00 11.46 -4.94
C GLY A 201 -17.51 10.55 -3.79
N GLN A 202 -18.13 9.37 -3.59
CA GLN A 202 -17.68 8.41 -2.60
C GLN A 202 -16.37 7.71 -3.01
N VAL A 203 -16.11 7.54 -4.31
CA VAL A 203 -14.83 7.02 -4.82
C VAL A 203 -13.71 8.00 -4.48
N TRP A 204 -13.89 9.28 -4.77
CA TRP A 204 -12.91 10.33 -4.44
C TRP A 204 -12.69 10.49 -2.95
N LEU A 205 -13.75 10.46 -2.15
CA LEU A 205 -13.62 10.47 -0.69
C LEU A 205 -12.83 9.25 -0.19
N SER A 206 -13.02 8.06 -0.78
CA SER A 206 -12.24 6.87 -0.43
C SER A 206 -10.76 7.04 -0.77
N ILE A 207 -10.45 7.60 -1.95
CA ILE A 207 -9.08 7.90 -2.39
C ILE A 207 -8.42 8.89 -1.41
N VAL A 208 -9.10 9.98 -1.05
CA VAL A 208 -8.57 10.97 -0.09
C VAL A 208 -8.35 10.36 1.29
N VAL A 209 -9.26 9.52 1.77
CA VAL A 209 -9.09 8.78 3.03
C VAL A 209 -7.86 7.87 2.97
N THR A 210 -7.62 7.21 1.84
CA THR A 210 -6.42 6.37 1.67
C THR A 210 -5.15 7.21 1.72
N ILE A 211 -5.09 8.32 0.97
CA ILE A 211 -3.94 9.24 0.96
C ILE A 211 -3.60 9.73 2.36
N LEU A 212 -4.59 10.28 3.07
CA LEU A 212 -4.37 10.90 4.36
C LEU A 212 -4.25 9.86 5.49
N GLY A 213 -5.12 8.86 5.50
CA GLY A 213 -5.20 7.88 6.60
C GLY A 213 -4.00 6.95 6.66
N PHE A 214 -3.46 6.52 5.51
CA PHE A 214 -2.28 5.67 5.44
C PHE A 214 -0.98 6.49 5.42
N GLY A 215 -0.98 7.62 4.71
CA GLY A 215 0.19 8.49 4.55
C GLY A 215 0.76 9.00 5.87
N GLY A 216 -0.08 9.17 6.90
CA GLY A 216 0.38 9.59 8.22
C GLY A 216 1.28 8.58 8.91
N MET A 217 0.88 7.32 8.93
CA MET A 217 1.71 6.23 9.45
C MET A 217 3.01 6.11 8.65
N PHE A 218 2.93 6.19 7.32
CA PHE A 218 4.10 6.04 6.47
C PHE A 218 5.09 7.20 6.61
N GLY A 219 4.62 8.42 6.84
CA GLY A 219 5.47 9.59 7.15
C GLY A 219 6.29 9.37 8.43
N ALA A 220 5.66 8.86 9.49
CA ALA A 220 6.34 8.47 10.71
C ALA A 220 7.35 7.34 10.47
N PHE A 221 6.97 6.32 9.68
CA PHE A 221 7.83 5.18 9.35
C PHE A 221 9.06 5.58 8.51
N THR A 222 8.93 6.55 7.63
CA THR A 222 10.03 7.01 6.74
C THR A 222 11.28 7.40 7.51
N TYR A 223 11.13 8.07 8.65
CA TYR A 223 12.24 8.57 9.48
C TYR A 223 12.40 7.77 10.77
N ILE A 224 11.84 6.57 10.81
CA ILE A 224 11.79 5.76 12.04
C ILE A 224 13.18 5.42 12.60
N ALA A 225 14.16 5.17 11.72
CA ALA A 225 15.52 4.85 12.13
C ALA A 225 16.11 6.00 12.96
N TYR A 226 15.97 7.25 12.51
CA TYR A 226 16.41 8.44 13.25
C TYR A 226 15.67 8.60 14.59
N THR A 227 14.36 8.39 14.61
CA THR A 227 13.60 8.44 15.87
C THR A 227 14.12 7.41 16.86
N LEU A 228 14.39 6.18 16.42
CA LEU A 228 14.85 5.09 17.28
C LEU A 228 16.27 5.33 17.81
N THR A 229 17.19 5.87 17.00
CA THR A 229 18.58 6.10 17.42
C THR A 229 18.76 7.42 18.16
N GLU A 230 18.27 8.53 17.61
CA GLU A 230 18.54 9.88 18.10
C GLU A 230 17.60 10.32 19.22
N VAL A 231 16.39 9.75 19.31
CA VAL A 231 15.39 10.13 20.33
C VAL A 231 15.23 9.05 21.38
N SER A 232 15.04 7.80 20.93
CA SER A 232 14.81 6.67 21.87
C SER A 232 16.09 6.08 22.44
N GLY A 233 17.27 6.45 21.89
CA GLY A 233 18.59 6.03 22.38
C GLY A 233 18.94 4.56 22.09
N PHE A 234 18.25 3.91 21.15
CA PHE A 234 18.62 2.56 20.73
C PHE A 234 19.91 2.57 19.88
N ALA A 235 20.77 1.56 20.08
CA ALA A 235 21.88 1.34 19.18
C ALA A 235 21.38 1.06 17.75
N ALA A 236 22.08 1.52 16.72
CA ALA A 236 21.74 1.28 15.32
C ALA A 236 21.54 -0.22 15.00
N SER A 237 22.37 -1.09 15.63
CA SER A 237 22.26 -2.56 15.53
C SER A 237 20.96 -3.14 16.07
N THR A 238 20.20 -2.39 16.87
CA THR A 238 18.89 -2.81 17.40
C THR A 238 17.74 -2.50 16.41
N VAL A 239 17.94 -1.53 15.50
CA VAL A 239 16.91 -1.08 14.56
C VAL A 239 16.30 -2.24 13.74
N PRO A 240 17.07 -3.18 13.16
CA PRO A 240 16.49 -4.31 12.43
C PRO A 240 15.52 -5.12 13.25
N TRP A 241 15.81 -5.37 14.53
CA TRP A 241 14.95 -6.13 15.44
C TRP A 241 13.67 -5.38 15.81
N LEU A 242 13.76 -4.05 15.95
CA LEU A 242 12.59 -3.20 16.15
C LEU A 242 11.69 -3.17 14.91
N LEU A 243 12.28 -3.25 13.71
CA LEU A 243 11.51 -3.41 12.48
C LEU A 243 10.81 -4.77 12.38
N VAL A 244 11.34 -5.85 13.02
CA VAL A 244 10.58 -7.11 13.18
C VAL A 244 9.33 -6.88 14.02
N VAL A 245 9.44 -6.13 15.13
CA VAL A 245 8.29 -5.80 15.98
C VAL A 245 7.22 -5.02 15.19
N PHE A 246 7.64 -4.03 14.41
CA PHE A 246 6.75 -3.33 13.49
C PHE A 246 6.09 -4.28 12.47
N GLY A 247 6.88 -5.17 11.84
CA GLY A 247 6.39 -6.15 10.87
C GLY A 247 5.38 -7.14 11.45
N LEU A 248 5.59 -7.61 12.68
CA LEU A 248 4.61 -8.46 13.39
C LEU A 248 3.32 -7.71 13.68
N GLY A 249 3.43 -6.44 14.10
CA GLY A 249 2.28 -5.54 14.24
C GLY A 249 1.52 -5.42 12.93
N LEU A 250 2.22 -5.12 11.84
CA LEU A 250 1.69 -5.01 10.48
C LEU A 250 0.91 -6.27 10.06
N PHE A 251 1.51 -7.45 10.19
CA PHE A 251 0.87 -8.72 9.83
C PHE A 251 -0.42 -8.95 10.62
N THR A 252 -0.34 -8.75 11.94
CA THR A 252 -1.48 -8.92 12.84
C THR A 252 -2.59 -7.91 12.51
N GLY A 253 -2.21 -6.64 12.33
CA GLY A 253 -3.13 -5.55 12.01
C GLY A 253 -3.85 -5.77 10.69
N ASN A 254 -3.13 -6.12 9.63
CA ASN A 254 -3.71 -6.40 8.31
C ASN A 254 -4.74 -7.55 8.38
N THR A 255 -4.41 -8.61 9.12
CA THR A 255 -5.29 -9.78 9.29
C THR A 255 -6.56 -9.43 10.08
N LEU A 256 -6.40 -8.76 11.22
CA LEU A 256 -7.54 -8.39 12.09
C LEU A 256 -8.38 -7.27 11.48
N GLY A 257 -7.73 -6.31 10.82
CA GLY A 257 -8.38 -5.22 10.10
C GLY A 257 -9.26 -5.73 8.94
N GLY A 258 -8.77 -6.72 8.19
CA GLY A 258 -9.56 -7.39 7.15
C GLY A 258 -10.82 -8.03 7.72
N LYS A 259 -10.70 -8.87 8.75
CA LYS A 259 -11.84 -9.51 9.43
C LYS A 259 -12.84 -8.50 10.02
N ALA A 260 -12.35 -7.37 10.53
CA ALA A 260 -13.22 -6.31 11.04
C ALA A 260 -13.94 -5.56 9.92
N ALA A 261 -13.24 -5.28 8.80
CA ALA A 261 -13.80 -4.62 7.63
C ALA A 261 -14.88 -5.48 6.93
N ASP A 262 -14.75 -6.82 6.94
CA ASP A 262 -15.79 -7.74 6.43
C ASP A 262 -17.12 -7.55 7.14
N ARG A 263 -17.11 -7.17 8.44
CA ARG A 263 -18.33 -6.90 9.21
C ARG A 263 -18.90 -5.52 8.91
N ASN A 264 -18.06 -4.49 8.93
CA ASN A 264 -18.48 -3.10 8.66
C ASN A 264 -17.27 -2.23 8.28
N ILE A 265 -17.09 -1.99 6.99
CA ILE A 265 -15.96 -1.23 6.45
C ILE A 265 -15.87 0.17 7.07
N ASP A 266 -16.97 0.94 7.04
CA ASP A 266 -16.94 2.34 7.45
C ASP A 266 -16.68 2.50 8.95
N ARG A 267 -17.31 1.66 9.80
CA ARG A 267 -17.07 1.67 11.25
C ARG A 267 -15.63 1.27 11.57
N THR A 268 -15.13 0.21 10.93
CA THR A 268 -13.76 -0.26 11.13
C THR A 268 -12.75 0.83 10.79
N LEU A 269 -12.89 1.49 9.64
CA LEU A 269 -11.98 2.55 9.23
C LEU A 269 -11.99 3.75 10.19
N VAL A 270 -13.17 4.20 10.63
CA VAL A 270 -13.26 5.31 11.61
C VAL A 270 -12.58 4.94 12.92
N VAL A 271 -12.84 3.75 13.45
CA VAL A 271 -12.26 3.30 14.73
C VAL A 271 -10.75 3.11 14.61
N VAL A 272 -10.29 2.43 13.55
CA VAL A 272 -8.86 2.15 13.36
C VAL A 272 -8.07 3.44 13.13
N LEU A 273 -8.59 4.38 12.33
CA LEU A 273 -7.93 5.68 12.12
C LEU A 273 -7.91 6.53 13.40
N ALA A 274 -8.97 6.48 14.22
CA ALA A 274 -8.99 7.15 15.51
C ALA A 274 -7.91 6.59 16.46
N ILE A 275 -7.83 5.26 16.57
CA ILE A 275 -6.81 4.61 17.41
C ILE A 275 -5.41 4.89 16.85
N LEU A 276 -5.20 4.81 15.54
CA LEU A 276 -3.91 5.13 14.92
C LEU A 276 -3.47 6.57 15.22
N SER A 277 -4.40 7.52 15.16
CA SER A 277 -4.12 8.92 15.52
C SER A 277 -3.64 9.05 16.98
N VAL A 278 -4.31 8.37 17.89
CA VAL A 278 -3.91 8.34 19.31
C VAL A 278 -2.54 7.65 19.48
N VAL A 279 -2.32 6.52 18.82
CA VAL A 279 -1.03 5.80 18.85
C VAL A 279 0.11 6.70 18.36
N LEU A 280 -0.06 7.42 17.26
CA LEU A 280 0.96 8.34 16.75
C LEU A 280 1.21 9.50 17.71
N MET A 281 0.17 10.10 18.31
CA MET A 281 0.34 11.16 19.32
C MET A 281 1.08 10.65 20.56
N VAL A 282 0.67 9.49 21.08
CA VAL A 282 1.34 8.86 22.24
C VAL A 282 2.79 8.52 21.89
N PHE A 283 3.04 7.98 20.71
CA PHE A 283 4.40 7.67 20.26
C PHE A 283 5.26 8.94 20.22
N ALA A 284 4.78 10.03 19.63
CA ALA A 284 5.53 11.29 19.57
C ALA A 284 5.84 11.87 20.96
N LEU A 285 4.92 11.73 21.93
CA LEU A 285 5.10 12.18 23.31
C LEU A 285 6.07 11.29 24.11
N THR A 286 6.12 10.00 23.80
CA THR A 286 6.84 9.00 24.59
C THR A 286 8.07 8.42 23.88
N ALA A 287 8.44 8.96 22.74
CA ALA A 287 9.54 8.47 21.90
C ALA A 287 10.90 8.41 22.63
N ALA A 288 11.11 9.24 23.65
CA ALA A 288 12.30 9.19 24.49
C ALA A 288 12.34 8.01 25.48
N HIS A 289 11.21 7.28 25.63
CA HIS A 289 11.12 6.16 26.57
C HIS A 289 11.18 4.82 25.81
N PRO A 290 12.29 4.05 25.92
CA PRO A 290 12.52 2.88 25.06
C PRO A 290 11.39 1.86 25.04
N VAL A 291 10.83 1.50 26.22
CA VAL A 291 9.75 0.50 26.31
C VAL A 291 8.48 0.99 25.62
N LEU A 292 8.09 2.26 25.83
CA LEU A 292 6.89 2.83 25.20
C LEU A 292 7.09 2.99 23.70
N THR A 293 8.32 3.25 23.24
CA THR A 293 8.67 3.26 21.81
C THR A 293 8.45 1.89 21.17
N VAL A 294 8.89 0.79 21.78
CA VAL A 294 8.67 -0.57 21.26
C VAL A 294 7.18 -0.88 21.14
N VAL A 295 6.40 -0.56 22.18
CA VAL A 295 4.94 -0.76 22.18
C VAL A 295 4.28 0.10 21.11
N SER A 296 4.64 1.38 21.03
CA SER A 296 4.09 2.32 20.04
C SER A 296 4.43 1.88 18.61
N LEU A 297 5.63 1.36 18.37
CA LEU A 297 6.06 0.85 17.08
C LEU A 297 5.22 -0.36 16.63
N ALA A 298 4.98 -1.32 17.55
CA ALA A 298 4.11 -2.46 17.28
C ALA A 298 2.67 -2.02 16.96
N LEU A 299 2.13 -1.08 17.74
CA LEU A 299 0.77 -0.56 17.57
C LEU A 299 0.66 0.29 16.28
N MET A 300 1.68 1.07 15.94
CA MET A 300 1.73 1.85 14.69
C MET A 300 1.69 0.92 13.49
N GLY A 301 2.50 -0.14 13.45
CA GLY A 301 2.42 -1.17 12.43
C GLY A 301 1.04 -1.84 12.38
N GLY A 302 0.53 -2.23 13.55
CA GLY A 302 -0.76 -2.90 13.69
C GLY A 302 -1.92 -2.05 13.19
N PHE A 303 -2.14 -0.88 13.74
CA PHE A 303 -3.26 -0.03 13.36
C PHE A 303 -3.07 0.65 11.99
N GLY A 304 -1.83 0.93 11.58
CA GLY A 304 -1.54 1.43 10.24
C GLY A 304 -2.01 0.46 9.17
N PHE A 305 -1.59 -0.82 9.26
CA PHE A 305 -1.96 -1.82 8.28
C PHE A 305 -3.35 -2.43 8.48
N ALA A 306 -3.98 -2.28 9.63
CA ALA A 306 -5.39 -2.62 9.81
C ALA A 306 -6.33 -1.76 8.95
N THR A 307 -5.87 -0.59 8.47
CA THR A 307 -6.63 0.25 7.54
C THR A 307 -6.67 -0.32 6.13
N VAL A 308 -5.60 -1.01 5.68
CA VAL A 308 -5.35 -1.36 4.28
C VAL A 308 -6.50 -2.17 3.64
N PRO A 309 -6.97 -3.29 4.22
CA PRO A 309 -8.07 -4.04 3.62
C PRO A 309 -9.36 -3.22 3.52
N GLY A 310 -9.68 -2.46 4.58
CA GLY A 310 -10.87 -1.63 4.62
C GLY A 310 -10.85 -0.51 3.58
N LEU A 311 -9.71 0.18 3.41
CA LEU A 311 -9.52 1.20 2.39
C LEU A 311 -9.69 0.63 0.98
N GLN A 312 -9.09 -0.54 0.72
CA GLN A 312 -9.20 -1.22 -0.56
C GLN A 312 -10.63 -1.68 -0.86
N MET A 313 -11.30 -2.28 0.12
CA MET A 313 -12.69 -2.73 -0.03
C MET A 313 -13.64 -1.54 -0.22
N ARG A 314 -13.39 -0.42 0.45
CA ARG A 314 -14.27 0.75 0.40
C ARG A 314 -14.30 1.39 -0.99
N VAL A 315 -13.16 1.59 -1.63
CA VAL A 315 -13.11 2.19 -2.98
C VAL A 315 -13.82 1.31 -4.00
N MET A 316 -13.62 -0.01 -3.94
CA MET A 316 -14.28 -0.97 -4.83
C MET A 316 -15.79 -1.03 -4.60
N LYS A 317 -16.25 -0.92 -3.34
CA LYS A 317 -17.68 -0.88 -2.98
C LYS A 317 -18.42 0.25 -3.69
N TYR A 318 -17.78 1.41 -3.85
CA TYR A 318 -18.39 2.59 -4.50
C TYR A 318 -18.08 2.70 -6.00
N ALA A 319 -17.38 1.71 -6.55
CA ALA A 319 -17.08 1.59 -7.98
C ALA A 319 -17.49 0.20 -8.53
N PRO A 320 -18.77 -0.24 -8.39
CA PRO A 320 -19.17 -1.59 -8.76
C PRO A 320 -19.02 -1.88 -10.26
N GLY A 321 -19.08 -0.85 -11.11
CA GLY A 321 -18.87 -0.96 -12.57
C GLY A 321 -17.40 -0.99 -13.00
N ALA A 322 -16.44 -0.70 -12.10
CA ALA A 322 -15.01 -0.62 -12.41
C ALA A 322 -14.13 -1.00 -11.22
N PRO A 323 -14.31 -2.17 -10.59
CA PRO A 323 -13.59 -2.54 -9.38
C PRO A 323 -12.06 -2.63 -9.60
N THR A 324 -11.64 -3.07 -10.79
CA THR A 324 -10.21 -3.19 -11.15
C THR A 324 -9.54 -1.84 -11.24
N LEU A 325 -10.16 -0.88 -11.95
CA LEU A 325 -9.61 0.47 -12.09
C LEU A 325 -9.61 1.20 -10.74
N ALA A 326 -10.68 1.05 -9.94
CA ALA A 326 -10.78 1.64 -8.60
C ALA A 326 -9.72 1.05 -7.65
N SER A 327 -9.45 -0.26 -7.73
CA SER A 327 -8.38 -0.93 -7.00
C SER A 327 -7.01 -0.35 -7.37
N GLY A 328 -6.72 -0.22 -8.67
CA GLY A 328 -5.48 0.37 -9.16
C GLY A 328 -5.31 1.82 -8.73
N ALA A 329 -6.37 2.63 -8.81
CA ALA A 329 -6.36 4.01 -8.35
C ALA A 329 -6.10 4.11 -6.83
N ASN A 330 -6.62 3.15 -6.04
CA ASN A 330 -6.37 3.12 -4.62
C ASN A 330 -4.92 2.71 -4.28
N ILE A 331 -4.31 1.81 -5.06
CA ILE A 331 -2.86 1.52 -4.94
C ILE A 331 -2.06 2.82 -5.24
N GLY A 332 -2.44 3.57 -6.25
CA GLY A 332 -1.87 4.90 -6.50
C GLY A 332 -2.08 5.85 -5.31
N ALA A 333 -3.27 5.84 -4.69
CA ALA A 333 -3.58 6.67 -3.53
C ALA A 333 -2.72 6.32 -2.30
N PHE A 334 -2.45 5.04 -2.02
CA PHE A 334 -1.49 4.63 -1.00
C PHE A 334 -0.11 5.25 -1.25
N ASN A 335 0.36 5.21 -2.48
CA ASN A 335 1.67 5.73 -2.85
C ASN A 335 1.72 7.27 -2.85
N VAL A 336 0.64 7.95 -3.23
CA VAL A 336 0.52 9.42 -3.02
C VAL A 336 0.59 9.74 -1.53
N GLY A 337 -0.08 8.94 -0.68
CA GLY A 337 0.00 9.07 0.78
C GLY A 337 1.42 8.86 1.31
N ASN A 338 2.13 7.83 0.82
CA ASN A 338 3.52 7.55 1.17
C ASN A 338 4.43 8.74 0.81
N ALA A 339 4.28 9.27 -0.40
CA ALA A 339 5.05 10.44 -0.86
C ALA A 339 4.75 11.68 -0.02
N LEU A 340 3.47 11.96 0.25
CA LEU A 340 3.04 13.10 1.06
C LEU A 340 3.57 12.99 2.49
N GLY A 341 3.44 11.82 3.12
CA GLY A 341 3.92 11.58 4.48
C GLY A 341 5.43 11.74 4.60
N ALA A 342 6.19 11.12 3.69
CA ALA A 342 7.63 11.22 3.66
C ALA A 342 8.11 12.67 3.44
N TRP A 343 7.48 13.39 2.49
CA TRP A 343 7.78 14.80 2.24
C TRP A 343 7.49 15.69 3.44
N LEU A 344 6.31 15.57 4.06
CA LEU A 344 5.95 16.33 5.25
C LEU A 344 6.87 16.05 6.43
N GLY A 345 7.23 14.77 6.65
CA GLY A 345 8.20 14.39 7.67
C GLY A 345 9.55 15.06 7.47
N GLY A 346 10.07 15.04 6.23
CA GLY A 346 11.31 15.73 5.88
C GLY A 346 11.22 17.26 6.05
N ALA A 347 10.10 17.86 5.65
CA ALA A 347 9.88 19.30 5.81
C ALA A 347 9.88 19.73 7.28
N THR A 348 9.29 18.92 8.19
CA THR A 348 9.30 19.23 9.63
C THR A 348 10.69 19.09 10.24
N ILE A 349 11.50 18.10 9.81
CA ILE A 349 12.90 17.96 10.22
C ILE A 349 13.72 19.17 9.73
N THR A 350 13.56 19.55 8.47
CA THR A 350 14.25 20.71 7.89
C THR A 350 13.88 22.02 8.61
N ALA A 351 12.65 22.13 9.11
CA ALA A 351 12.21 23.26 9.94
C ALA A 351 12.79 23.25 11.36
N GLY A 352 13.65 22.28 11.71
CA GLY A 352 14.30 22.21 13.02
C GLY A 352 13.42 21.66 14.15
N LEU A 353 12.28 21.00 13.81
CA LEU A 353 11.36 20.49 14.82
C LEU A 353 11.75 19.13 15.43
N GLY A 354 12.94 18.60 15.06
CA GLY A 354 13.50 17.36 15.58
C GLY A 354 12.88 16.09 15.01
N TYR A 355 13.41 14.92 15.41
CA TYR A 355 13.06 13.62 14.81
C TYR A 355 11.74 13.01 15.30
N THR A 356 11.03 13.63 16.24
CA THR A 356 9.65 13.27 16.58
C THR A 356 8.63 13.99 15.69
N SER A 357 9.04 15.05 14.99
CA SER A 357 8.15 15.88 14.18
C SER A 357 7.49 15.14 13.01
N PRO A 358 8.11 14.15 12.35
CA PRO A 358 7.43 13.31 11.35
C PRO A 358 6.25 12.52 11.92
N ILE A 359 6.34 12.10 13.21
CA ILE A 359 5.26 11.38 13.88
C ILE A 359 4.10 12.33 14.16
N TRP A 360 4.39 13.58 14.60
CA TRP A 360 3.37 14.62 14.80
C TRP A 360 2.68 15.00 13.49
N ALA A 361 3.43 15.21 12.41
CA ALA A 361 2.88 15.45 11.07
C ALA A 361 2.01 14.27 10.62
N GLY A 362 2.48 13.05 10.86
CA GLY A 362 1.75 11.81 10.60
C GLY A 362 0.43 11.73 11.37
N ALA A 363 0.41 12.09 12.66
CA ALA A 363 -0.80 12.16 13.46
C ALA A 363 -1.79 13.17 12.89
N ALA A 364 -1.31 14.36 12.51
CA ALA A 364 -2.16 15.43 11.97
C ALA A 364 -2.86 15.01 10.65
N ILE A 365 -2.12 14.42 9.70
CA ILE A 365 -2.73 13.96 8.45
C ILE A 365 -3.62 12.72 8.64
N THR A 366 -3.32 11.85 9.61
CA THR A 366 -4.22 10.72 9.97
C THR A 366 -5.53 11.23 10.57
N ILE A 367 -5.49 12.25 11.44
CA ILE A 367 -6.68 12.92 11.99
C ILE A 367 -7.51 13.53 10.86
N ALA A 368 -6.88 14.22 9.90
CA ALA A 368 -7.57 14.73 8.72
C ALA A 368 -8.22 13.60 7.91
N GLY A 369 -7.52 12.49 7.70
CA GLY A 369 -8.05 11.28 7.05
C GLY A 369 -9.25 10.70 7.80
N MET A 370 -9.18 10.63 9.14
CA MET A 370 -10.29 10.21 9.99
C MET A 370 -11.51 11.14 9.85
N ALA A 371 -11.30 12.46 9.83
CA ALA A 371 -12.39 13.42 9.66
C ALA A 371 -13.07 13.26 8.30
N VAL A 372 -12.29 13.10 7.21
CA VAL A 372 -12.84 12.82 5.87
C VAL A 372 -13.58 11.47 5.86
N MET A 373 -13.08 10.44 6.55
CA MET A 373 -13.73 9.13 6.64
C MET A 373 -15.08 9.24 7.37
N ALA A 374 -15.12 9.95 8.51
CA ALA A 374 -16.34 10.18 9.27
C ALA A 374 -17.40 10.94 8.44
N PHE A 375 -16.97 11.97 7.72
CA PHE A 375 -17.84 12.71 6.79
C PHE A 375 -18.36 11.80 5.67
N ALA A 376 -17.49 11.01 5.04
CA ALA A 376 -17.86 10.10 3.96
C ALA A 376 -18.86 9.03 4.43
N ALA A 377 -18.67 8.47 5.63
CA ALA A 377 -19.58 7.51 6.24
C ALA A 377 -20.95 8.14 6.56
N ALA A 378 -20.98 9.36 7.12
CA ALA A 378 -22.21 10.09 7.40
C ALA A 378 -23.00 10.40 6.12
N LYS A 379 -22.31 10.87 5.07
CA LYS A 379 -22.92 11.13 3.76
C LYS A 379 -23.50 9.86 3.15
N ALA A 380 -22.79 8.73 3.21
CA ALA A 380 -23.28 7.45 2.70
C ALA A 380 -24.54 6.96 3.44
N ARG A 381 -24.58 7.11 4.79
CA ARG A 381 -25.75 6.76 5.60
C ARG A 381 -26.98 7.62 5.23
N ARG A 382 -26.81 8.93 5.07
CA ARG A 382 -27.89 9.83 4.67
C ARG A 382 -28.47 9.46 3.31
N SER A 383 -27.63 9.17 2.32
CA SER A 383 -28.07 8.73 0.99
C SER A 383 -28.86 7.41 1.05
N ALA A 384 -28.43 6.46 1.88
CA ALA A 384 -29.10 5.17 2.04
C ALA A 384 -30.48 5.32 2.74
N VAL A 385 -30.60 6.22 3.71
CA VAL A 385 -31.89 6.53 4.38
C VAL A 385 -32.86 7.16 3.38
N MET A 386 -32.41 8.19 2.63
CA MET A 386 -33.26 8.82 1.60
C MET A 386 -33.76 7.83 0.55
N ALA A 387 -32.89 6.95 0.06
CA ALA A 387 -33.27 5.93 -0.92
C ALA A 387 -34.35 4.98 -0.37
N ARG A 388 -34.26 4.58 0.90
CA ARG A 388 -35.27 3.73 1.56
C ARG A 388 -36.61 4.46 1.73
N THR A 389 -36.58 5.73 2.12
CA THR A 389 -37.80 6.55 2.28
C THR A 389 -38.52 6.71 0.95
N VAL A 390 -37.84 7.00 -0.13
CA VAL A 390 -38.40 7.14 -1.48
C VAL A 390 -38.97 5.79 -1.96
N SER A 391 -38.24 4.69 -1.78
CA SER A 391 -38.72 3.35 -2.16
C SER A 391 -39.95 2.91 -1.36
N GLY A 392 -39.99 3.25 -0.06
CA GLY A 392 -41.15 2.98 0.81
C GLY A 392 -42.39 3.79 0.39
N ALA A 393 -42.20 5.07 0.04
CA ALA A 393 -43.30 5.93 -0.44
C ALA A 393 -43.90 5.45 -1.78
N VAL A 394 -43.01 5.06 -2.73
CA VAL A 394 -43.44 4.49 -4.02
C VAL A 394 -44.17 3.16 -3.83
N GLY A 395 -43.68 2.29 -2.95
CA GLY A 395 -44.32 1.00 -2.63
C GLY A 395 -45.67 1.15 -1.93
N SER A 396 -45.87 2.20 -1.11
CA SER A 396 -47.15 2.55 -0.49
C SER A 396 -48.13 3.10 -1.51
N ALA A 397 -47.71 4.00 -2.37
CA ALA A 397 -48.53 4.58 -3.44
C ALA A 397 -48.99 3.49 -4.45
N ALA A 398 -48.12 2.55 -4.80
CA ALA A 398 -48.45 1.44 -5.68
C ALA A 398 -49.49 0.48 -5.07
N ARG A 399 -49.47 0.27 -3.74
CA ARG A 399 -50.48 -0.53 -3.03
C ARG A 399 -51.84 0.18 -2.90
N SER A 400 -51.87 1.49 -2.73
CA SER A 400 -53.12 2.26 -2.67
C SER A 400 -53.76 2.45 -4.06
N ALA A 401 -53.00 2.31 -5.15
CA ALA A 401 -53.47 2.41 -6.53
C ALA A 401 -53.94 1.04 -7.12
N ALA A 402 -53.79 -0.07 -6.41
CA ALA A 402 -54.27 -1.37 -6.88
C ALA A 402 -55.81 -1.39 -6.77
N PRO A 403 -56.57 -1.57 -7.88
CA PRO A 403 -58.04 -1.64 -7.81
C PRO A 403 -58.43 -2.90 -7.03
N ASP A 404 -59.47 -2.72 -6.15
CA ASP A 404 -60.11 -3.83 -5.44
C ASP A 404 -60.48 -4.93 -6.45
N ALA A 405 -59.87 -6.10 -6.31
CA ALA A 405 -60.23 -7.26 -7.12
C ALA A 405 -61.71 -7.58 -6.87
N VAL A 406 -62.51 -7.34 -7.91
CA VAL A 406 -63.92 -7.67 -7.96
C VAL A 406 -64.08 -9.13 -7.50
N ARG A 407 -64.71 -9.33 -6.32
CA ARG A 407 -65.18 -10.63 -5.88
C ARG A 407 -66.34 -11.04 -6.79
N VAL A 408 -66.07 -11.96 -7.69
CA VAL A 408 -67.14 -12.65 -8.43
C VAL A 408 -67.83 -13.65 -7.46
N PRO A 409 -69.12 -13.54 -7.18
CA PRO A 409 -69.80 -14.54 -6.39
C PRO A 409 -69.96 -15.82 -7.21
N ARG A 410 -69.80 -16.96 -6.56
CA ARG A 410 -70.13 -18.29 -7.11
C ARG A 410 -71.61 -18.60 -6.97
#